data_c5970d9a8da543c256bee542f032d541
#
_entry.id   c5970d9a8da543c256bee542f032d541
#
_cell.length_a   1.000
_cell.length_b   1.000
_cell.length_c   1.000
_cell.angle_alpha   90.00
_cell.angle_beta   90.00
_cell.angle_gamma   90.00
#
_symmetry.space_group_name_H-M   'P 1'
#
loop_
_entity.id
_entity.type
_entity.pdbx_description
1 polymer ?
#
loop_
_entity_poly.entity_id
_entity_poly.type
_entity_poly.pdbx_seq_one_letter_code
_entity_poly.pdbx_strand_id
1 'polypeptide(L)'
;AEHRVEIGLGDVPDHEDARLAHLANVAGPLAAERGVAASFLNSRTTAPEPGFSYVAVMVPAPALVVQALDLAGAGARVNLFAGFAVGTLAALDLDTLLAKGAYLFGTSGSEIADMKAVLAKLERGDLDTNVSLDAVTGMEGVGDALAAVEARTSGGKIVVYPSLPELGLVRLSELAE
;
A
#
# COMPACT_ATOMS: atom_id res chain seq x y z
N ALA A 1 -15.85 14.10 -12.65
CA ALA A 1 -14.50 14.20 -12.08
C ALA A 1 -13.78 12.91 -12.44
N GLU A 2 -12.67 13.03 -13.13
CA GLU A 2 -11.85 11.89 -13.47
C GLU A 2 -11.23 11.35 -12.17
N HIS A 3 -11.51 10.09 -11.83
CA HIS A 3 -10.91 9.46 -10.67
C HIS A 3 -9.53 8.95 -11.09
N ARG A 4 -8.48 9.54 -10.52
CA ARG A 4 -7.09 9.15 -10.73
C ARG A 4 -6.51 8.65 -9.42
N VAL A 5 -5.88 7.49 -9.44
CA VAL A 5 -5.14 6.92 -8.32
C VAL A 5 -3.66 6.88 -8.70
N GLU A 6 -2.81 7.45 -7.87
CA GLU A 6 -1.37 7.31 -7.98
C GLU A 6 -0.83 6.56 -6.77
N ILE A 7 -0.02 5.55 -7.02
CA ILE A 7 0.64 4.76 -6.00
C ILE A 7 2.13 5.02 -6.10
N GLY A 8 2.65 5.80 -5.15
CA GLY A 8 4.07 6.05 -5.01
C GLY A 8 4.68 5.08 -4.01
N LEU A 9 5.76 4.41 -4.39
CA LEU A 9 6.60 3.65 -3.47
C LEU A 9 7.82 4.49 -3.13
N GLY A 10 7.79 5.14 -1.96
CA GLY A 10 8.99 5.77 -1.41
C GLY A 10 10.03 4.72 -1.02
N ASP A 11 11.30 5.03 -1.19
CA ASP A 11 12.43 4.24 -0.71
C ASP A 11 12.63 2.87 -1.38
N VAL A 12 12.41 2.79 -2.69
CA VAL A 12 12.68 1.60 -3.49
C VAL A 12 14.03 1.74 -4.20
N PRO A 13 14.93 0.72 -4.14
CA PRO A 13 16.14 0.69 -4.98
C PRO A 13 15.81 0.73 -6.48
N ASP A 14 16.71 1.23 -7.30
CA ASP A 14 16.53 1.57 -8.71
C ASP A 14 16.15 0.42 -9.67
N HIS A 15 16.08 -0.80 -9.21
CA HIS A 15 15.74 -1.93 -10.08
C HIS A 15 14.54 -2.69 -9.54
N GLU A 16 13.55 -2.84 -10.39
CA GLU A 16 12.56 -3.91 -10.34
C GLU A 16 12.03 -4.23 -8.95
N ASP A 17 11.39 -3.24 -8.31
CA ASP A 17 10.65 -3.57 -7.12
C ASP A 17 9.50 -4.50 -7.50
N ALA A 18 9.66 -5.78 -7.12
CA ALA A 18 8.64 -6.78 -7.33
C ALA A 18 7.25 -6.34 -6.82
N ARG A 19 7.23 -5.48 -5.79
CA ARG A 19 5.99 -4.91 -5.25
C ARG A 19 5.34 -3.91 -6.19
N LEU A 20 6.12 -3.06 -6.87
CA LEU A 20 5.57 -2.11 -7.84
C LEU A 20 4.99 -2.85 -9.03
N ALA A 21 5.71 -3.86 -9.55
CA ALA A 21 5.24 -4.72 -10.62
C ALA A 21 3.99 -5.51 -10.19
N HIS A 22 4.00 -6.11 -9.00
CA HIS A 22 2.85 -6.81 -8.44
C HIS A 22 1.63 -5.87 -8.31
N LEU A 23 1.81 -4.70 -7.73
CA LEU A 23 0.73 -3.71 -7.59
C LEU A 23 0.17 -3.28 -8.95
N ALA A 24 1.02 -3.03 -9.94
CA ALA A 24 0.59 -2.66 -11.28
C ALA A 24 -0.19 -3.79 -11.96
N ASN A 25 0.28 -5.04 -11.82
CA ASN A 25 -0.37 -6.21 -12.38
C ASN A 25 -1.73 -6.52 -11.74
N VAL A 26 -1.89 -6.23 -10.45
CA VAL A 26 -3.14 -6.47 -9.70
C VAL A 26 -4.09 -5.28 -9.82
N ALA A 27 -3.62 -4.08 -9.51
CA ALA A 27 -4.48 -2.90 -9.42
C ALA A 27 -4.81 -2.28 -10.79
N GLY A 28 -3.94 -2.47 -11.80
CA GLY A 28 -4.17 -1.97 -13.15
C GLY A 28 -5.47 -2.54 -13.77
N PRO A 29 -5.63 -3.86 -13.88
CA PRO A 29 -6.85 -4.48 -14.38
C PRO A 29 -8.10 -4.10 -13.58
N LEU A 30 -8.01 -4.06 -12.24
CA LEU A 30 -9.12 -3.66 -11.38
C LEU A 30 -9.54 -2.20 -11.59
N ALA A 31 -8.56 -1.31 -11.79
CA ALA A 31 -8.83 0.08 -12.10
C ALA A 31 -9.52 0.23 -13.46
N ALA A 32 -9.03 -0.49 -14.47
CA ALA A 32 -9.62 -0.50 -15.81
C ALA A 32 -11.07 -1.02 -15.78
N GLU A 33 -11.34 -2.11 -15.05
CA GLU A 33 -12.69 -2.65 -14.86
C GLU A 33 -13.66 -1.62 -14.24
N ARG A 34 -13.13 -0.81 -13.30
CA ARG A 34 -13.90 0.22 -12.57
C ARG A 34 -13.94 1.57 -13.30
N GLY A 35 -13.30 1.70 -14.47
CA GLY A 35 -13.19 2.95 -15.20
C GLY A 35 -12.39 4.03 -14.46
N VAL A 36 -11.40 3.60 -13.66
CA VAL A 36 -10.51 4.47 -12.88
C VAL A 36 -9.15 4.50 -13.56
N ALA A 37 -8.60 5.70 -13.81
CA ALA A 37 -7.22 5.83 -14.24
C ALA A 37 -6.28 5.56 -13.06
N ALA A 38 -5.36 4.60 -13.21
CA ALA A 38 -4.34 4.27 -12.23
C ALA A 38 -2.95 4.50 -12.81
N SER A 39 -2.07 5.11 -12.03
CA SER A 39 -0.65 5.25 -12.37
C SER A 39 0.21 4.75 -11.21
N PHE A 40 1.32 4.12 -11.55
CA PHE A 40 2.26 3.49 -10.62
C PHE A 40 3.61 4.17 -10.84
N LEU A 41 4.10 4.84 -9.80
CA LEU A 41 5.29 5.67 -9.88
C LEU A 41 6.34 5.23 -8.85
N ASN A 42 7.58 5.17 -9.28
CA ASN A 42 8.69 5.20 -8.34
C ASN A 42 8.98 6.67 -8.01
N SER A 43 8.62 7.11 -6.81
CA SER A 43 8.76 8.50 -6.38
C SER A 43 10.21 9.00 -6.28
N ARG A 44 11.20 8.12 -6.40
CA ARG A 44 12.62 8.52 -6.51
C ARG A 44 12.99 9.00 -7.90
N THR A 45 12.35 8.45 -8.93
CA THR A 45 12.66 8.77 -10.33
C THR A 45 11.63 9.71 -10.95
N THR A 46 10.41 9.70 -10.44
CA THR A 46 9.31 10.47 -11.01
C THR A 46 8.52 11.12 -9.90
N ALA A 47 8.51 12.44 -9.85
CA ALA A 47 7.67 13.17 -8.91
C ALA A 47 6.20 13.11 -9.38
N PRO A 48 5.26 12.72 -8.49
CA PRO A 48 3.84 12.80 -8.82
C PRO A 48 3.39 14.26 -8.95
N GLU A 49 2.45 14.51 -9.84
CA GLU A 49 1.85 15.83 -9.98
C GLU A 49 0.95 16.15 -8.77
N PRO A 50 1.04 17.34 -8.19
CA PRO A 50 0.21 17.70 -7.04
C PRO A 50 -1.26 17.88 -7.42
N GLY A 51 -2.14 17.96 -6.40
CA GLY A 51 -3.57 18.21 -6.62
C GLY A 51 -4.49 17.09 -6.13
N PHE A 52 -3.95 16.11 -5.39
CA PHE A 52 -4.75 15.00 -4.86
C PHE A 52 -5.78 15.48 -3.83
N SER A 53 -6.99 14.97 -3.92
CA SER A 53 -8.05 15.20 -2.92
C SER A 53 -7.88 14.32 -1.67
N TYR A 54 -7.14 13.20 -1.80
CA TYR A 54 -6.83 12.29 -0.71
C TYR A 54 -5.40 11.76 -0.87
N VAL A 55 -4.62 11.78 0.21
CA VAL A 55 -3.26 11.20 0.27
C VAL A 55 -3.17 10.32 1.49
N ALA A 56 -2.71 9.07 1.34
CA ALA A 56 -2.43 8.17 2.45
C ALA A 56 -0.93 7.93 2.60
N VAL A 57 -0.39 8.24 3.77
CA VAL A 57 1.00 7.95 4.13
C VAL A 57 1.06 6.60 4.81
N MET A 58 1.56 5.60 4.09
CA MET A 58 1.59 4.21 4.53
C MET A 58 2.92 3.78 5.14
N VAL A 59 3.96 4.62 5.06
CA VAL A 59 5.31 4.36 5.57
C VAL A 59 5.65 5.39 6.65
N PRO A 60 6.21 5.00 7.81
CA PRO A 60 6.48 5.90 8.94
C PRO A 60 7.75 6.75 8.73
N ALA A 61 7.79 7.50 7.65
CA ALA A 61 8.88 8.41 7.31
C ALA A 61 8.39 9.88 7.39
N PRO A 62 8.97 10.74 8.26
CA PRO A 62 8.55 12.14 8.41
C PRO A 62 8.59 12.94 7.10
N ALA A 63 9.58 12.66 6.24
CA ALA A 63 9.69 13.31 4.94
C ALA A 63 8.48 13.04 4.02
N LEU A 64 7.87 11.85 4.12
CA LEU A 64 6.67 11.53 3.36
C LEU A 64 5.43 12.29 3.86
N VAL A 65 5.39 12.67 5.13
CA VAL A 65 4.31 13.51 5.67
C VAL A 65 4.39 14.92 5.06
N VAL A 66 5.60 15.47 4.95
CA VAL A 66 5.83 16.77 4.30
C VAL A 66 5.43 16.67 2.82
N GLN A 67 5.95 15.68 2.11
CA GLN A 67 5.62 15.46 0.70
C GLN A 67 4.11 15.27 0.48
N ALA A 68 3.43 14.57 1.38
CA ALA A 68 1.98 14.38 1.28
C ALA A 68 1.20 15.71 1.33
N LEU A 69 1.68 16.66 2.14
CA LEU A 69 1.10 18.00 2.17
C LEU A 69 1.38 18.76 0.87
N ASP A 70 2.59 18.63 0.29
CA ASP A 70 2.94 19.26 -0.98
C ASP A 70 2.08 18.72 -2.13
N LEU A 71 1.82 17.43 -2.14
CA LEU A 71 0.97 16.75 -3.15
C LEU A 71 -0.52 17.02 -2.97
N ALA A 72 -0.96 17.39 -1.78
CA ALA A 72 -2.35 17.67 -1.48
C ALA A 72 -2.88 18.85 -2.29
N GLY A 73 -4.07 18.72 -2.82
CA GLY A 73 -4.84 19.81 -3.43
C GLY A 73 -5.61 20.63 -2.39
N ALA A 74 -6.38 21.59 -2.85
CA ALA A 74 -7.25 22.40 -1.99
C ALA A 74 -8.33 21.54 -1.31
N GLY A 75 -8.50 21.66 0.00
CA GLY A 75 -9.44 20.90 0.81
C GLY A 75 -9.12 19.40 0.94
N ALA A 76 -7.90 19.00 0.58
CA ALA A 76 -7.50 17.59 0.62
C ALA A 76 -7.51 16.99 2.03
N ARG A 77 -7.66 15.68 2.08
CA ARG A 77 -7.51 14.87 3.29
C ARG A 77 -6.21 14.10 3.22
N VAL A 78 -5.33 14.30 4.20
CA VAL A 78 -4.06 13.60 4.34
C VAL A 78 -4.16 12.65 5.53
N ASN A 79 -4.15 11.35 5.25
CA ASN A 79 -4.22 10.30 6.25
C ASN A 79 -2.82 9.80 6.61
N LEU A 80 -2.42 10.00 7.86
CA LEU A 80 -1.20 9.44 8.43
C LEU A 80 -1.52 8.03 8.98
N PHE A 81 -1.59 7.06 8.08
CA PHE A 81 -1.95 5.67 8.44
C PHE A 81 -0.76 4.93 9.05
N ALA A 82 0.46 5.27 8.67
CA ALA A 82 1.67 4.63 9.19
C ALA A 82 1.80 4.80 10.71
N GLY A 83 2.22 3.74 11.40
CA GLY A 83 2.53 3.77 12.83
C GLY A 83 3.89 4.42 13.09
N PHE A 84 3.91 5.69 13.44
CA PHE A 84 5.13 6.39 13.80
C PHE A 84 5.57 6.06 15.23
N ALA A 85 6.88 6.00 15.44
CA ALA A 85 7.43 5.84 16.80
C ALA A 85 7.10 7.09 17.65
N VAL A 86 6.95 6.88 18.96
CA VAL A 86 6.72 7.98 19.90
C VAL A 86 7.87 8.99 19.83
N GLY A 87 7.55 10.27 19.74
CA GLY A 87 8.53 11.35 19.63
C GLY A 87 8.97 11.65 18.18
N THR A 88 8.43 10.97 17.18
CA THR A 88 8.68 11.33 15.77
C THR A 88 8.09 12.71 15.47
N LEU A 89 8.90 13.58 14.87
CA LEU A 89 8.52 14.93 14.48
C LEU A 89 8.66 15.09 12.96
N ALA A 90 7.77 15.90 12.37
CA ALA A 90 7.85 16.34 10.99
C ALA A 90 7.72 17.88 10.94
N ALA A 91 8.58 18.52 10.17
CA ALA A 91 8.53 19.98 9.97
C ALA A 91 7.52 20.30 8.87
N LEU A 92 6.28 20.61 9.24
CA LEU A 92 5.23 20.98 8.30
C LEU A 92 5.23 22.50 8.06
N ASP A 93 5.05 22.89 6.81
CA ASP A 93 4.75 24.27 6.45
C ASP A 93 3.28 24.57 6.76
N LEU A 94 3.07 25.34 7.80
CA LEU A 94 1.72 25.71 8.24
C LEU A 94 1.05 26.70 7.29
N ASP A 95 1.80 27.54 6.58
CA ASP A 95 1.24 28.47 5.60
C ASP A 95 0.66 27.67 4.41
N THR A 96 1.38 26.66 3.94
CA THR A 96 0.90 25.73 2.91
C THR A 96 -0.32 24.96 3.38
N LEU A 97 -0.32 24.45 4.62
CA LEU A 97 -1.46 23.73 5.20
C LEU A 97 -2.71 24.59 5.23
N LEU A 98 -2.58 25.82 5.72
CA LEU A 98 -3.68 26.78 5.84
C LEU A 98 -4.17 27.27 4.47
N ALA A 99 -3.27 27.59 3.56
CA ALA A 99 -3.62 28.06 2.22
C ALA A 99 -4.39 27.01 1.42
N LYS A 100 -4.01 25.72 1.58
CA LYS A 100 -4.72 24.60 0.94
C LYS A 100 -6.03 24.23 1.65
N GLY A 101 -6.22 24.63 2.92
CA GLY A 101 -7.33 24.16 3.75
C GLY A 101 -7.33 22.65 3.90
N ALA A 102 -6.14 22.02 3.93
CA ALA A 102 -5.99 20.58 4.00
C ALA A 102 -6.24 20.07 5.42
N TYR A 103 -6.75 18.82 5.52
CA TYR A 103 -7.03 18.15 6.77
C TYR A 103 -6.02 17.03 6.99
N LEU A 104 -5.21 17.12 8.05
CA LEU A 104 -4.35 16.04 8.50
C LEU A 104 -5.06 15.26 9.60
N PHE A 105 -5.07 13.93 9.50
CA PHE A 105 -5.62 13.05 10.51
C PHE A 105 -4.85 11.74 10.54
N GLY A 106 -4.88 11.05 11.69
CA GLY A 106 -4.22 9.78 11.89
C GLY A 106 -5.24 8.66 12.11
N THR A 107 -5.03 7.53 11.44
CA THR A 107 -5.86 6.33 11.60
C THR A 107 -4.99 5.07 11.66
N SER A 108 -3.94 5.10 12.48
CA SER A 108 -3.08 3.93 12.64
C SER A 108 -3.76 2.82 13.44
N GLY A 109 -3.68 1.60 12.93
CA GLY A 109 -4.32 0.44 13.51
C GLY A 109 -5.75 0.22 13.03
N SER A 110 -6.34 -0.92 13.42
CA SER A 110 -7.72 -1.29 13.12
C SER A 110 -8.44 -1.69 14.38
N GLU A 111 -9.72 -1.37 14.45
CA GLU A 111 -10.63 -1.83 15.49
C GLU A 111 -11.40 -3.08 15.04
N ILE A 112 -12.05 -3.77 15.99
CA ILE A 112 -12.89 -4.92 15.66
C ILE A 112 -14.04 -4.54 14.71
N ALA A 113 -14.53 -3.29 14.80
CA ALA A 113 -15.56 -2.78 13.90
C ALA A 113 -15.08 -2.71 12.46
N ASP A 114 -13.81 -2.32 12.22
CA ASP A 114 -13.20 -2.28 10.89
C ASP A 114 -13.06 -3.70 10.31
N MET A 115 -12.63 -4.66 11.13
CA MET A 115 -12.52 -6.07 10.72
C MET A 115 -13.88 -6.63 10.30
N LYS A 116 -14.95 -6.34 11.07
CA LYS A 116 -16.31 -6.75 10.72
C LYS A 116 -16.80 -6.09 9.42
N ALA A 117 -16.47 -4.82 9.21
CA ALA A 117 -16.81 -4.11 7.98
C ALA A 117 -16.10 -4.72 6.75
N VAL A 118 -14.82 -5.10 6.91
CA VAL A 118 -14.06 -5.79 5.85
C VAL A 118 -14.66 -7.17 5.58
N LEU A 119 -14.96 -7.96 6.62
CA LEU A 119 -15.59 -9.28 6.47
C LEU A 119 -16.92 -9.18 5.71
N ALA A 120 -17.77 -8.23 6.09
CA ALA A 120 -19.04 -8.03 5.40
C ALA A 120 -18.86 -7.63 3.91
N LYS A 121 -17.80 -6.91 3.55
CA LYS A 121 -17.47 -6.62 2.15
C LYS A 121 -17.00 -7.86 1.40
N LEU A 122 -16.17 -8.70 2.05
CA LEU A 122 -15.73 -9.98 1.48
C LEU A 122 -16.91 -10.91 1.19
N GLU A 123 -17.84 -11.05 2.15
CA GLU A 123 -19.02 -11.89 2.03
C GLU A 123 -19.96 -11.45 0.90
N ARG A 124 -20.00 -10.14 0.58
CA ARG A 124 -20.76 -9.62 -0.55
C ARG A 124 -20.01 -9.63 -1.89
N GLY A 125 -18.74 -9.98 -1.89
CA GLY A 125 -17.89 -9.90 -3.09
C GLY A 125 -17.48 -8.47 -3.48
N ASP A 126 -17.67 -7.49 -2.59
CA ASP A 126 -17.26 -6.09 -2.82
C ASP A 126 -15.74 -5.92 -2.69
N LEU A 127 -15.08 -6.86 -2.03
CA LEU A 127 -13.64 -6.87 -1.77
C LEU A 127 -13.11 -8.30 -1.90
N ASP A 128 -12.00 -8.44 -2.61
CA ASP A 128 -11.20 -9.67 -2.65
C ASP A 128 -9.81 -9.41 -2.09
N THR A 129 -9.46 -10.07 -0.99
CA THR A 129 -8.14 -9.95 -0.36
C THR A 129 -7.10 -10.89 -0.97
N ASN A 130 -7.52 -11.87 -1.79
CA ASN A 130 -6.60 -12.78 -2.46
C ASN A 130 -5.76 -12.06 -3.52
N VAL A 131 -6.26 -10.95 -4.06
CA VAL A 131 -5.51 -10.12 -5.01
C VAL A 131 -4.15 -9.61 -4.46
N SER A 132 -3.97 -9.61 -3.14
CA SER A 132 -2.71 -9.21 -2.50
C SER A 132 -1.81 -10.40 -2.14
N LEU A 133 -2.20 -11.63 -2.46
CA LEU A 133 -1.39 -12.82 -2.24
C LEU A 133 -0.33 -12.97 -3.34
N ASP A 134 0.91 -13.30 -2.92
CA ASP A 134 2.02 -13.63 -3.83
C ASP A 134 2.41 -15.11 -3.70
N ALA A 135 2.43 -15.62 -2.46
CA ALA A 135 2.85 -16.99 -2.19
C ALA A 135 2.12 -17.60 -0.99
N VAL A 136 2.22 -18.91 -0.89
CA VAL A 136 1.74 -19.70 0.26
C VAL A 136 2.86 -20.60 0.77
N THR A 137 2.81 -20.96 2.05
CA THR A 137 3.76 -21.89 2.65
C THR A 137 3.16 -22.62 3.85
N GLY A 138 3.76 -23.73 4.23
CA GLY A 138 3.58 -24.37 5.54
C GLY A 138 4.67 -23.92 6.52
N MET A 139 4.76 -24.61 7.66
CA MET A 139 5.71 -24.24 8.72
C MET A 139 7.16 -24.45 8.30
N GLU A 140 7.48 -25.45 7.50
CA GLU A 140 8.85 -25.73 7.04
C GLU A 140 9.38 -24.66 6.08
N GLY A 141 8.51 -24.04 5.27
CA GLY A 141 8.92 -22.98 4.33
C GLY A 141 8.88 -21.55 4.92
N VAL A 142 8.61 -21.39 6.23
CA VAL A 142 8.56 -20.03 6.86
C VAL A 142 9.90 -19.32 6.77
N GLY A 143 11.03 -20.05 6.91
CA GLY A 143 12.36 -19.48 6.78
C GLY A 143 12.57 -18.83 5.41
N ASP A 144 12.21 -19.53 4.34
CA ASP A 144 12.30 -19.05 2.96
C ASP A 144 11.34 -17.88 2.72
N ALA A 145 10.15 -17.93 3.30
CA ALA A 145 9.17 -16.85 3.24
C ALA A 145 9.70 -15.56 3.87
N LEU A 146 10.29 -15.64 5.06
CA LEU A 146 10.91 -14.50 5.73
C LEU A 146 12.09 -13.94 4.92
N ALA A 147 12.95 -14.82 4.39
CA ALA A 147 14.06 -14.42 3.54
C ALA A 147 13.57 -13.69 2.26
N ALA A 148 12.49 -14.17 1.64
CA ALA A 148 11.88 -13.52 0.48
C ALA A 148 11.33 -12.13 0.80
N VAL A 149 10.72 -11.94 1.97
CA VAL A 149 10.25 -10.63 2.44
C VAL A 149 11.43 -9.69 2.73
N GLU A 150 12.46 -10.17 3.41
CA GLU A 150 13.66 -9.38 3.73
C GLU A 150 14.42 -8.95 2.47
N ALA A 151 14.58 -9.87 1.53
CA ALA A 151 15.21 -9.61 0.23
C ALA A 151 14.31 -8.82 -0.74
N ARG A 152 13.06 -8.51 -0.35
CA ARG A 152 12.07 -7.81 -1.18
C ARG A 152 11.79 -8.49 -2.52
N THR A 153 11.91 -9.82 -2.58
CA THR A 153 11.60 -10.62 -3.77
C THR A 153 10.14 -11.08 -3.83
N SER A 154 9.37 -10.87 -2.76
CA SER A 154 7.91 -11.07 -2.74
C SER A 154 7.20 -9.75 -3.03
N GLY A 155 6.31 -9.75 -4.01
CA GLY A 155 5.52 -8.58 -4.40
C GLY A 155 4.29 -8.35 -3.53
N GLY A 156 3.79 -9.39 -2.88
CA GLY A 156 2.56 -9.40 -2.10
C GLY A 156 2.71 -10.10 -0.75
N LYS A 157 1.58 -10.53 -0.22
CA LYS A 157 1.52 -11.27 1.05
C LYS A 157 1.91 -12.72 0.85
N ILE A 158 2.57 -13.29 1.85
CA ILE A 158 2.81 -14.73 1.96
C ILE A 158 1.93 -15.26 3.10
N VAL A 159 1.08 -16.24 2.79
CA VAL A 159 0.21 -16.87 3.80
C VAL A 159 0.82 -18.17 4.26
N VAL A 160 0.90 -18.34 5.58
CA VAL A 160 1.38 -19.56 6.22
C VAL A 160 0.18 -20.42 6.62
N TYR A 161 0.18 -21.69 6.20
CA TYR A 161 -0.81 -22.70 6.59
C TYR A 161 -0.18 -23.69 7.58
N PRO A 162 -0.37 -23.52 8.90
CA PRO A 162 0.18 -24.43 9.91
C PRO A 162 -0.35 -25.86 9.79
N SER A 163 -1.55 -26.03 9.21
CA SER A 163 -2.16 -27.33 8.96
C SER A 163 -1.51 -28.13 7.83
N LEU A 164 -0.62 -27.52 7.06
CA LEU A 164 0.15 -28.11 5.98
C LEU A 164 1.66 -27.95 6.25
N PRO A 165 2.19 -28.55 7.33
CA PRO A 165 3.53 -28.23 7.82
C PRO A 165 4.63 -28.46 6.78
N GLU A 166 4.52 -29.50 5.97
CA GLU A 166 5.51 -29.90 4.98
C GLU A 166 5.47 -29.08 3.68
N LEU A 167 4.50 -28.16 3.54
CA LEU A 167 4.42 -27.32 2.35
C LEU A 167 5.57 -26.30 2.34
N GLY A 168 6.46 -26.39 1.36
CA GLY A 168 7.49 -25.39 1.09
C GLY A 168 6.90 -24.07 0.63
N LEU A 169 7.75 -23.10 0.39
CA LEU A 169 7.33 -21.82 -0.21
C LEU A 169 6.94 -22.02 -1.69
N VAL A 170 5.69 -21.74 -2.01
CA VAL A 170 5.14 -21.87 -3.37
C VAL A 170 4.55 -20.54 -3.80
N ARG A 171 4.98 -20.01 -4.93
CA ARG A 171 4.40 -18.80 -5.51
C ARG A 171 3.09 -19.11 -6.21
N LEU A 172 2.11 -18.21 -6.10
CA LEU A 172 0.81 -18.43 -6.76
C LEU A 172 0.94 -18.48 -8.29
N SER A 173 1.92 -17.78 -8.85
CA SER A 173 2.24 -17.84 -10.28
C SER A 173 2.69 -19.26 -10.74
N GLU A 174 3.18 -20.08 -9.82
CA GLU A 174 3.62 -21.46 -10.08
C GLU A 174 2.46 -22.48 -9.96
N LEU A 175 1.34 -22.04 -9.35
CA LEU A 175 0.14 -22.88 -9.20
C LEU A 175 -0.83 -22.76 -10.38
N ALA A 176 -0.60 -21.82 -11.29
CA ALA A 176 -1.49 -21.57 -12.44
C ALA A 176 -1.20 -22.49 -13.65
N GLU A 177 -0.27 -23.43 -13.53
CA GLU A 177 0.02 -24.50 -14.48
C GLU A 177 -0.60 -25.84 -14.00
#